data_7c1d881a39f7f73e00c0f0ad4d033d18
#
_entry.id   7c1d881a39f7f73e00c0f0ad4d033d18
#
_cell.length_a   1.000
_cell.length_b   1.000
_cell.length_c   1.000
_cell.angle_alpha   90.00
_cell.angle_beta   90.00
_cell.angle_gamma   90.00
#
_symmetry.space_group_name_H-M   'P 1'
#
loop_
_entity.id
_entity.type
_entity.pdbx_description
1 polymer ?
#
loop_
_entity_poly.entity_id
_entity_poly.type
_entity_poly.pdbx_seq_one_letter_code
_entity_poly.pdbx_strand_id
1 'polypeptide(L)'
;LIDTAQFLGFSRIPQGIEFDYIVFSGHKGLLGPTGTGGFYIRNPRSIEPLIVGGNGIHSENYTDTPLEMPERFSAGTSNMLGLAALATAVEHPVAWNTSRQDWKNLFDQIERNPDVRLLRSLDLTHQGPLFSLVHQTKRADEIANALRYDHEIIVRDGLHCAPLAHQTLGTLAQGGSVRIGFSPFHTNEDLELLARALDDVLR
;
A
#
# COMPACT_ATOMS: atom_id res chain seq x y z
N LEU A 1 -12.97 -12.62 4.90
CA LEU A 1 -12.63 -11.29 4.38
C LEU A 1 -11.14 -11.23 4.09
N ILE A 2 -10.78 -10.64 2.96
CA ILE A 2 -9.38 -10.38 2.56
C ILE A 2 -9.21 -8.87 2.41
N ASP A 3 -8.29 -8.29 3.18
CA ASP A 3 -7.83 -6.91 2.97
C ASP A 3 -6.69 -6.92 1.94
N THR A 4 -6.96 -6.32 0.79
CA THR A 4 -6.01 -6.24 -0.31
C THR A 4 -5.48 -4.82 -0.53
N ALA A 5 -5.68 -3.92 0.44
CA ALA A 5 -5.33 -2.51 0.29
C ALA A 5 -3.85 -2.25 -0.05
N GLN A 6 -2.95 -3.16 0.32
CA GLN A 6 -1.51 -3.10 -0.02
C GLN A 6 -1.08 -4.17 -1.02
N PHE A 7 -2.01 -4.98 -1.53
CA PHE A 7 -1.70 -6.16 -2.31
C PHE A 7 -2.06 -6.00 -3.80
N LEU A 8 -3.29 -5.53 -4.10
CA LEU A 8 -3.74 -5.33 -5.48
C LEU A 8 -2.94 -4.23 -6.19
N GLY A 9 -2.70 -4.46 -7.49
CA GLY A 9 -1.82 -3.64 -8.33
C GLY A 9 -0.36 -4.11 -8.31
N PHE A 10 0.06 -4.79 -7.23
CA PHE A 10 1.36 -5.42 -7.13
C PHE A 10 1.31 -6.92 -7.41
N SER A 11 0.30 -7.62 -6.91
CA SER A 11 0.13 -9.05 -7.09
C SER A 11 -1.33 -9.40 -7.35
N ARG A 12 -1.56 -10.61 -7.84
CA ARG A 12 -2.90 -11.17 -8.05
C ARG A 12 -3.27 -12.08 -6.89
N ILE A 13 -4.55 -12.12 -6.53
CA ILE A 13 -5.05 -13.10 -5.58
C ILE A 13 -4.82 -14.49 -6.17
N PRO A 14 -4.16 -15.42 -5.46
CA PRO A 14 -3.89 -16.75 -5.95
C PRO A 14 -5.19 -17.49 -6.33
N GLN A 15 -5.13 -18.27 -7.40
CA GLN A 15 -6.27 -19.12 -7.79
C GLN A 15 -6.57 -20.14 -6.70
N GLY A 16 -7.85 -20.47 -6.53
CA GLY A 16 -8.31 -21.44 -5.55
C GLY A 16 -8.53 -20.92 -4.14
N ILE A 17 -8.21 -19.65 -3.87
CA ILE A 17 -8.59 -19.02 -2.60
C ILE A 17 -10.07 -18.64 -2.65
N GLU A 18 -10.85 -19.23 -1.75
CA GLU A 18 -12.24 -18.84 -1.55
C GLU A 18 -12.36 -17.66 -0.58
N PHE A 19 -13.20 -16.69 -0.93
CA PHE A 19 -13.48 -15.53 -0.09
C PHE A 19 -14.91 -15.04 -0.28
N ASP A 20 -15.47 -14.44 0.74
CA ASP A 20 -16.79 -13.81 0.68
C ASP A 20 -16.67 -12.29 0.49
N TYR A 21 -15.61 -11.70 1.02
CA TYR A 21 -15.36 -10.27 0.99
C TYR A 21 -13.91 -9.97 0.62
N ILE A 22 -13.73 -8.99 -0.27
CA ILE A 22 -12.44 -8.35 -0.54
C ILE A 22 -12.62 -6.84 -0.38
N VAL A 23 -11.66 -6.18 0.25
CA VAL A 23 -11.60 -4.72 0.31
C VAL A 23 -10.30 -4.23 -0.28
N PHE A 24 -10.33 -3.09 -0.98
CA PHE A 24 -9.14 -2.54 -1.64
C PHE A 24 -9.12 -1.01 -1.67
N SER A 25 -7.93 -0.46 -1.76
CA SER A 25 -7.67 0.98 -2.00
C SER A 25 -7.34 1.21 -3.46
N GLY A 26 -8.00 2.18 -4.10
CA GLY A 26 -7.74 2.54 -5.50
C GLY A 26 -6.45 3.34 -5.69
N HIS A 27 -6.06 4.16 -4.69
CA HIS A 27 -4.93 5.10 -4.78
C HIS A 27 -3.57 4.54 -4.33
N LYS A 28 -3.47 3.22 -4.09
CA LYS A 28 -2.21 2.54 -3.75
C LYS A 28 -1.66 1.79 -4.98
N GLY A 29 -1.43 0.50 -4.89
CA GLY A 29 -0.88 -0.29 -5.99
C GLY A 29 -1.66 -0.26 -7.29
N LEU A 30 -2.96 0.05 -7.26
CA LEU A 30 -3.79 0.22 -8.46
C LEU A 30 -3.56 1.56 -9.19
N LEU A 31 -2.81 2.49 -8.59
CA LEU A 31 -2.44 3.80 -9.18
C LEU A 31 -3.62 4.71 -9.56
N GLY A 32 -4.79 4.49 -8.97
CA GLY A 32 -5.95 5.35 -9.14
C GLY A 32 -5.89 6.61 -8.28
N PRO A 33 -6.84 7.54 -8.43
CA PRO A 33 -6.89 8.78 -7.65
C PRO A 33 -7.17 8.55 -6.17
N THR A 34 -6.74 9.50 -5.35
CA THR A 34 -7.10 9.56 -3.92
C THR A 34 -8.61 9.59 -3.73
N GLY A 35 -9.10 8.96 -2.66
CA GLY A 35 -10.54 8.89 -2.37
C GLY A 35 -11.28 7.83 -3.20
N THR A 36 -10.55 6.94 -3.88
CA THR A 36 -11.11 5.78 -4.58
C THR A 36 -10.75 4.47 -3.90
N GLY A 37 -11.61 3.50 -4.05
CA GLY A 37 -11.47 2.15 -3.51
C GLY A 37 -12.78 1.41 -3.67
N GLY A 38 -12.84 0.22 -3.14
CA GLY A 38 -14.05 -0.57 -3.22
C GLY A 38 -13.97 -1.86 -2.43
N PHE A 39 -15.02 -2.61 -2.56
CA PHE A 39 -15.12 -3.94 -1.99
C PHE A 39 -15.92 -4.87 -2.90
N TYR A 40 -15.62 -6.13 -2.81
CA TYR A 40 -16.35 -7.22 -3.42
C TYR A 40 -17.10 -7.98 -2.35
N ILE A 41 -18.34 -8.37 -2.64
CA ILE A 41 -19.18 -9.23 -1.80
C ILE A 41 -19.66 -10.40 -2.67
N ARG A 42 -19.46 -11.63 -2.24
CA ARG A 42 -19.94 -12.84 -2.93
C ARG A 42 -21.47 -12.90 -2.94
N ASN A 43 -22.09 -12.59 -1.82
CA ASN A 43 -23.56 -12.53 -1.68
C ASN A 43 -23.99 -11.18 -1.10
N PRO A 44 -24.40 -10.23 -1.94
CA PRO A 44 -24.80 -8.88 -1.48
C PRO A 44 -25.95 -8.86 -0.47
N ARG A 45 -26.74 -9.93 -0.40
CA ARG A 45 -27.86 -10.05 0.55
C ARG A 45 -27.44 -10.58 1.91
N SER A 46 -26.17 -10.97 2.09
CA SER A 46 -25.67 -11.50 3.36
C SER A 46 -25.43 -10.44 4.44
N ILE A 47 -25.39 -9.17 4.07
CA ILE A 47 -25.20 -8.04 4.98
C ILE A 47 -26.13 -6.89 4.61
N GLU A 48 -26.47 -6.08 5.60
CA GLU A 48 -27.22 -4.83 5.41
C GLU A 48 -26.25 -3.65 5.25
N PRO A 49 -26.60 -2.64 4.41
CA PRO A 49 -25.82 -1.41 4.34
C PRO A 49 -25.75 -0.71 5.69
N LEU A 50 -24.58 -0.33 6.13
CA LEU A 50 -24.39 0.48 7.34
C LEU A 50 -24.83 1.94 7.13
N ILE A 51 -24.62 2.45 5.90
CA ILE A 51 -24.99 3.82 5.52
C ILE A 51 -26.01 3.70 4.41
N VAL A 52 -27.14 4.34 4.62
CA VAL A 52 -28.26 4.39 3.67
C VAL A 52 -28.55 5.84 3.28
N GLY A 53 -28.98 6.06 2.05
CA GLY A 53 -29.31 7.39 1.55
C GLY A 53 -29.67 7.36 0.08
N GLY A 54 -30.28 8.44 -0.42
CA GLY A 54 -30.62 8.56 -1.83
C GLY A 54 -29.38 8.53 -2.73
N ASN A 55 -29.46 7.78 -3.81
CA ASN A 55 -28.43 7.64 -4.83
C ASN A 55 -28.95 7.95 -6.26
N GLY A 56 -30.22 8.45 -6.35
CA GLY A 56 -30.85 8.79 -7.61
C GLY A 56 -31.55 7.64 -8.33
N ILE A 57 -31.50 6.42 -7.77
CA ILE A 57 -32.14 5.23 -8.33
C ILE A 57 -33.36 4.86 -7.48
N HIS A 58 -34.49 4.57 -8.14
CA HIS A 58 -35.76 4.25 -7.49
C HIS A 58 -36.20 5.30 -6.45
N SER A 59 -36.12 6.59 -6.84
CA SER A 59 -36.40 7.72 -5.94
C SER A 59 -37.86 7.76 -5.45
N GLU A 60 -38.76 7.01 -6.07
CA GLU A 60 -40.12 6.78 -5.66
C GLU A 60 -40.24 5.89 -4.39
N ASN A 61 -39.23 5.07 -4.13
CA ASN A 61 -39.15 4.21 -2.97
C ASN A 61 -38.17 4.78 -1.93
N TYR A 62 -38.70 5.55 -0.97
CA TYR A 62 -37.91 6.25 0.05
C TYR A 62 -37.72 5.47 1.35
N THR A 63 -38.24 4.25 1.43
CA THR A 63 -38.18 3.40 2.64
C THR A 63 -37.09 2.35 2.59
N ASP A 64 -36.67 1.93 1.40
CA ASP A 64 -35.75 0.84 1.22
C ASP A 64 -34.55 1.22 0.33
N THR A 65 -33.42 0.63 0.60
CA THR A 65 -32.27 0.70 -0.31
C THR A 65 -32.47 -0.23 -1.51
N PRO A 66 -31.97 0.12 -2.70
CA PRO A 66 -31.96 -0.80 -3.84
C PRO A 66 -31.30 -2.14 -3.47
N LEU A 67 -31.75 -3.22 -4.11
CA LEU A 67 -31.13 -4.54 -3.95
C LEU A 67 -29.98 -4.77 -4.96
N GLU A 68 -29.93 -3.94 -5.98
CA GLU A 68 -28.95 -3.98 -7.05
C GLU A 68 -27.58 -3.48 -6.58
N MET A 69 -26.54 -4.09 -7.13
CA MET A 69 -25.16 -3.64 -6.93
C MET A 69 -24.71 -2.76 -8.12
N PRO A 70 -23.96 -1.72 -7.89
CA PRO A 70 -23.33 -1.28 -6.61
C PRO A 70 -24.23 -0.38 -5.74
N GLU A 71 -25.42 -0.04 -6.18
CA GLU A 71 -26.32 0.99 -5.60
C GLU A 71 -26.73 0.68 -4.16
N ARG A 72 -26.87 -0.60 -3.83
CA ARG A 72 -27.22 -1.05 -2.47
C ARG A 72 -26.29 -0.48 -1.39
N PHE A 73 -24.99 -0.33 -1.73
CA PHE A 73 -23.97 0.13 -0.78
C PHE A 73 -23.40 1.51 -1.13
N SER A 74 -24.03 2.22 -2.06
CA SER A 74 -23.61 3.55 -2.52
C SER A 74 -24.65 4.59 -2.14
N ALA A 75 -24.50 5.19 -0.96
CA ALA A 75 -25.35 6.31 -0.55
C ALA A 75 -24.79 7.63 -1.10
N GLY A 76 -25.67 8.48 -1.65
CA GLY A 76 -25.31 9.79 -2.20
C GLY A 76 -24.78 9.72 -3.63
N THR A 77 -24.18 10.83 -4.09
CA THR A 77 -23.61 10.92 -5.44
C THR A 77 -22.21 10.35 -5.46
N SER A 78 -21.99 9.36 -6.30
CA SER A 78 -20.67 8.71 -6.46
C SER A 78 -19.62 9.64 -7.07
N ASN A 79 -18.36 9.46 -6.68
CA ASN A 79 -17.20 10.15 -7.29
C ASN A 79 -16.92 9.58 -8.69
N MET A 80 -17.77 9.91 -9.65
CA MET A 80 -17.72 9.35 -11.02
C MET A 80 -16.39 9.63 -11.71
N LEU A 81 -15.79 10.82 -11.52
CA LEU A 81 -14.49 11.17 -12.11
C LEU A 81 -13.37 10.29 -11.54
N GLY A 82 -13.35 10.13 -10.21
CA GLY A 82 -12.38 9.26 -9.56
C GLY A 82 -12.54 7.79 -9.96
N LEU A 83 -13.78 7.30 -10.07
CA LEU A 83 -14.07 5.92 -10.49
C LEU A 83 -13.68 5.67 -11.94
N ALA A 84 -13.96 6.62 -12.86
CA ALA A 84 -13.53 6.51 -14.27
C ALA A 84 -12.00 6.48 -14.40
N ALA A 85 -11.31 7.35 -13.64
CA ALA A 85 -9.85 7.35 -13.64
C ALA A 85 -9.26 6.06 -13.02
N LEU A 86 -9.88 5.53 -11.94
CA LEU A 86 -9.48 4.24 -11.38
C LEU A 86 -9.70 3.08 -12.38
N ALA A 87 -10.83 3.06 -13.08
CA ALA A 87 -11.11 2.07 -14.12
C ALA A 87 -10.02 2.10 -15.20
N THR A 88 -9.68 3.29 -15.70
CA THR A 88 -8.61 3.49 -16.68
C THR A 88 -7.26 2.95 -16.17
N ALA A 89 -6.90 3.24 -14.90
CA ALA A 89 -5.66 2.76 -14.31
C ALA A 89 -5.61 1.22 -14.20
N VAL A 90 -6.74 0.59 -13.90
CA VAL A 90 -6.86 -0.88 -13.81
C VAL A 90 -6.81 -1.54 -15.19
N GLU A 91 -7.43 -0.91 -16.21
CA GLU A 91 -7.42 -1.40 -17.60
C GLU A 91 -6.04 -1.26 -18.26
N HIS A 92 -5.24 -0.30 -17.82
CA HIS A 92 -3.91 -0.01 -18.36
C HIS A 92 -2.80 -0.13 -17.30
N PRO A 93 -2.55 -1.35 -16.76
CA PRO A 93 -1.56 -1.54 -15.72
C PRO A 93 -0.15 -1.20 -16.21
N VAL A 94 0.60 -0.49 -15.39
CA VAL A 94 2.00 -0.14 -15.69
C VAL A 94 2.91 -1.32 -15.38
N ALA A 95 3.79 -1.66 -16.33
CA ALA A 95 4.81 -2.68 -16.12
C ALA A 95 5.88 -2.18 -15.12
N TRP A 96 6.40 -3.08 -14.30
CA TRP A 96 7.49 -2.79 -13.37
C TRP A 96 8.82 -2.69 -14.10
N ASN A 97 9.55 -1.60 -13.89
CA ASN A 97 10.91 -1.41 -14.41
C ASN A 97 11.97 -2.13 -13.59
N THR A 98 11.65 -2.48 -12.34
CA THR A 98 12.55 -3.21 -11.43
C THR A 98 12.00 -4.58 -11.09
N SER A 99 12.90 -5.52 -10.85
CA SER A 99 12.59 -6.90 -10.48
C SER A 99 12.82 -7.18 -8.99
N ARG A 100 12.30 -8.31 -8.50
CA ARG A 100 12.63 -8.78 -7.14
C ARG A 100 14.12 -9.07 -6.96
N GLN A 101 14.83 -9.40 -8.03
CA GLN A 101 16.27 -9.59 -7.96
C GLN A 101 17.01 -8.26 -7.76
N ASP A 102 16.54 -7.17 -8.38
CA ASP A 102 17.10 -5.83 -8.17
C ASP A 102 16.86 -5.38 -6.73
N TRP A 103 15.66 -5.63 -6.17
CA TRP A 103 15.38 -5.38 -4.75
C TRP A 103 16.26 -6.20 -3.83
N LYS A 104 16.51 -7.48 -4.17
CA LYS A 104 17.41 -8.33 -3.40
C LYS A 104 18.82 -7.74 -3.36
N ASN A 105 19.33 -7.29 -4.48
CA ASN A 105 20.67 -6.70 -4.56
C ASN A 105 20.75 -5.45 -3.65
N LEU A 106 19.72 -4.62 -3.63
CA LEU A 106 19.62 -3.47 -2.73
C LEU A 106 19.60 -3.92 -1.26
N PHE A 107 18.80 -4.93 -0.91
CA PHE A 107 18.73 -5.45 0.47
C PHE A 107 20.08 -6.03 0.91
N ASP A 108 20.71 -6.83 0.07
CA ASP A 108 22.04 -7.40 0.35
C ASP A 108 23.11 -6.30 0.58
N GLN A 109 22.97 -5.15 -0.09
CA GLN A 109 23.85 -4.01 0.12
C GLN A 109 23.59 -3.33 1.46
N ILE A 110 22.34 -3.06 1.80
CA ILE A 110 21.95 -2.39 3.07
C ILE A 110 22.33 -3.29 4.27
N GLU A 111 22.10 -4.60 4.16
CA GLU A 111 22.38 -5.57 5.23
C GLU A 111 23.87 -5.79 5.51
N ARG A 112 24.79 -5.21 4.71
CA ARG A 112 26.22 -5.15 5.03
C ARG A 112 26.54 -4.25 6.22
N ASN A 113 25.68 -3.29 6.50
CA ASN A 113 25.80 -2.45 7.70
C ASN A 113 25.22 -3.23 8.90
N PRO A 114 26.06 -3.63 9.88
CA PRO A 114 25.62 -4.44 11.04
C PRO A 114 24.67 -3.68 11.97
N ASP A 115 24.63 -2.36 11.90
CA ASP A 115 23.79 -1.51 12.74
C ASP A 115 22.37 -1.36 12.16
N VAL A 116 22.13 -1.91 10.97
CA VAL A 116 20.85 -1.83 10.27
C VAL A 116 20.13 -3.18 10.34
N ARG A 117 18.85 -3.14 10.72
CA ARG A 117 17.94 -4.26 10.62
C ARG A 117 16.86 -3.96 9.58
N LEU A 118 16.79 -4.76 8.52
CA LEU A 118 15.69 -4.70 7.57
C LEU A 118 14.45 -5.45 8.11
N LEU A 119 13.30 -4.84 7.92
CA LEU A 119 11.98 -5.41 8.18
C LEU A 119 11.33 -5.70 6.83
N ARG A 120 11.51 -6.91 6.36
CA ARG A 120 11.07 -7.39 5.05
C ARG A 120 10.68 -8.86 5.10
N SER A 121 10.08 -9.39 4.05
CA SER A 121 9.91 -10.84 3.92
C SER A 121 11.26 -11.54 3.73
N LEU A 122 11.45 -12.66 4.42
CA LEU A 122 12.61 -13.52 4.19
C LEU A 122 12.53 -14.23 2.85
N ASP A 123 11.32 -14.60 2.42
CA ASP A 123 11.05 -15.15 1.11
C ASP A 123 10.66 -14.03 0.14
N LEU A 124 11.53 -13.79 -0.84
CA LEU A 124 11.30 -12.76 -1.86
C LEU A 124 10.10 -13.01 -2.75
N THR A 125 9.61 -14.25 -2.86
CA THR A 125 8.38 -14.53 -3.61
C THR A 125 7.17 -13.87 -2.97
N HIS A 126 7.22 -13.63 -1.65
CA HIS A 126 6.20 -12.94 -0.86
C HIS A 126 6.55 -11.48 -0.56
N GLN A 127 7.70 -10.99 -1.03
CA GLN A 127 8.10 -9.59 -0.82
C GLN A 127 7.25 -8.65 -1.66
N GLY A 128 6.55 -7.74 -0.98
CA GLY A 128 5.85 -6.62 -1.59
C GLY A 128 6.81 -5.48 -1.99
N PRO A 129 6.31 -4.46 -2.72
CA PRO A 129 7.13 -3.36 -3.23
C PRO A 129 7.46 -2.32 -2.13
N LEU A 130 7.67 -2.77 -0.93
CA LEU A 130 8.05 -1.93 0.20
C LEU A 130 8.83 -2.75 1.23
N PHE A 131 9.71 -2.07 1.95
CA PHE A 131 10.39 -2.60 3.12
C PHE A 131 10.56 -1.48 4.16
N SER A 132 10.92 -1.86 5.37
CA SER A 132 11.28 -0.88 6.40
C SER A 132 12.65 -1.21 6.95
N LEU A 133 13.31 -0.20 7.51
CA LEU A 133 14.57 -0.37 8.22
C LEU A 133 14.55 0.36 9.57
N VAL A 134 15.35 -0.16 10.48
CA VAL A 134 15.70 0.48 11.75
C VAL A 134 17.21 0.43 11.93
N HIS A 135 17.74 1.44 12.59
CA HIS A 135 19.17 1.54 12.92
C HIS A 135 19.36 1.42 14.44
N GLN A 136 20.49 0.89 14.90
CA GLN A 136 20.71 0.67 16.32
C GLN A 136 20.72 1.96 17.14
N THR A 137 21.28 3.04 16.60
CA THR A 137 21.50 4.31 17.30
C THR A 137 20.74 5.49 16.71
N LYS A 138 20.53 5.52 15.38
CA LYS A 138 19.85 6.61 14.70
C LYS A 138 18.33 6.41 14.73
N ARG A 139 17.60 7.49 14.97
CA ARG A 139 16.14 7.49 14.97
C ARG A 139 15.59 7.50 13.55
N ALA A 140 14.36 6.99 13.37
CA ALA A 140 13.71 6.94 12.06
C ALA A 140 13.51 8.33 11.43
N ASP A 141 13.15 9.32 12.24
CA ASP A 141 12.97 10.71 11.80
C ASP A 141 14.31 11.37 11.38
N GLU A 142 15.41 11.08 12.07
CA GLU A 142 16.73 11.57 11.70
C GLU A 142 17.16 11.04 10.32
N ILE A 143 17.01 9.73 10.11
CA ILE A 143 17.34 9.09 8.83
C ILE A 143 16.45 9.65 7.69
N ALA A 144 15.14 9.77 7.93
CA ALA A 144 14.21 10.27 6.93
C ALA A 144 14.51 11.75 6.57
N ASN A 145 14.87 12.57 7.55
CA ASN A 145 15.26 13.96 7.31
C ASN A 145 16.58 14.06 6.53
N ALA A 146 17.59 13.28 6.87
CA ALA A 146 18.85 13.25 6.13
C ALA A 146 18.62 12.82 4.67
N LEU A 147 17.88 11.74 4.43
CA LEU A 147 17.51 11.31 3.08
C LEU A 147 16.79 12.41 2.30
N ARG A 148 15.89 13.14 2.96
CA ARG A 148 15.11 14.21 2.32
C ARG A 148 15.94 15.44 1.98
N TYR A 149 16.75 15.93 2.92
CA TYR A 149 17.41 17.24 2.77
C TYR A 149 18.78 17.15 2.12
N ASP A 150 19.49 16.03 2.30
CA ASP A 150 20.83 15.86 1.77
C ASP A 150 20.85 15.08 0.45
N HIS A 151 19.81 14.24 0.21
CA HIS A 151 19.74 13.36 -0.97
C HIS A 151 18.47 13.53 -1.81
N GLU A 152 17.55 14.41 -1.43
CA GLU A 152 16.26 14.66 -2.11
C GLU A 152 15.36 13.40 -2.22
N ILE A 153 15.56 12.41 -1.32
CA ILE A 153 14.79 11.17 -1.28
C ILE A 153 13.72 11.25 -0.19
N ILE A 154 12.46 11.19 -0.61
CA ILE A 154 11.32 11.23 0.31
C ILE A 154 10.92 9.82 0.70
N VAL A 155 11.03 9.52 1.99
CA VAL A 155 10.59 8.28 2.62
C VAL A 155 9.56 8.58 3.71
N ARG A 156 8.99 7.55 4.31
CA ARG A 156 8.10 7.72 5.46
C ARG A 156 8.73 7.11 6.71
N ASP A 157 8.81 7.91 7.76
CA ASP A 157 9.21 7.48 9.10
C ASP A 157 7.99 7.28 10.03
N GLY A 158 8.23 6.65 11.18
CA GLY A 158 7.27 6.49 12.26
C GLY A 158 6.56 5.13 12.30
N LEU A 159 5.32 5.12 12.81
CA LEU A 159 4.58 3.89 13.12
C LEU A 159 3.74 3.34 11.96
N HIS A 160 3.65 4.03 10.84
CA HIS A 160 2.95 3.57 9.62
C HIS A 160 1.51 3.11 9.83
N CYS A 161 0.77 3.72 10.77
CA CYS A 161 -0.57 3.32 11.20
C CYS A 161 -0.64 1.88 11.79
N ALA A 162 0.48 1.33 12.28
CA ALA A 162 0.59 -0.05 12.76
C ALA A 162 1.33 -0.14 14.13
N PRO A 163 0.85 0.54 15.18
CA PRO A 163 1.56 0.58 16.48
C PRO A 163 1.76 -0.80 17.09
N LEU A 164 0.80 -1.72 16.95
CA LEU A 164 0.92 -3.09 17.45
C LEU A 164 2.00 -3.89 16.73
N ALA A 165 2.19 -3.68 15.43
CA ALA A 165 3.29 -4.30 14.69
C ALA A 165 4.65 -3.81 15.23
N HIS A 166 4.78 -2.50 15.46
CA HIS A 166 6.00 -1.93 16.05
C HIS A 166 6.26 -2.39 17.48
N GLN A 167 5.20 -2.62 18.28
CA GLN A 167 5.32 -3.25 19.59
C GLN A 167 5.88 -4.67 19.49
N THR A 168 5.30 -5.49 18.59
CA THR A 168 5.75 -6.88 18.36
C THR A 168 7.19 -6.94 17.84
N LEU A 169 7.56 -6.01 16.95
CA LEU A 169 8.91 -5.95 16.36
C LEU A 169 9.95 -5.29 17.29
N GLY A 170 9.53 -4.73 18.44
CA GLY A 170 10.40 -4.05 19.38
C GLY A 170 10.92 -2.69 18.88
N THR A 171 10.24 -2.06 17.93
CA THR A 171 10.66 -0.78 17.33
C THR A 171 9.85 0.42 17.82
N LEU A 172 8.87 0.20 18.70
CA LEU A 172 7.99 1.25 19.21
C LEU A 172 8.76 2.32 19.99
N ALA A 173 9.66 1.90 20.87
CA ALA A 173 10.46 2.79 21.70
C ALA A 173 11.45 3.67 20.89
N GLN A 174 11.83 3.23 19.69
CA GLN A 174 12.70 3.96 18.76
C GLN A 174 11.92 4.93 17.83
N GLY A 175 10.61 5.10 18.06
CA GLY A 175 9.77 5.95 17.22
C GLY A 175 9.29 5.29 15.93
N GLY A 176 9.42 3.96 15.80
CA GLY A 176 9.00 3.22 14.61
C GLY A 176 10.15 2.81 13.69
N SER A 177 9.97 2.96 12.40
CA SER A 177 10.96 2.61 11.37
C SER A 177 10.93 3.59 10.21
N VAL A 178 11.93 3.58 9.35
CA VAL A 178 11.90 4.22 8.04
C VAL A 178 11.33 3.23 7.05
N ARG A 179 10.24 3.61 6.35
CA ARG A 179 9.61 2.78 5.32
C ARG A 179 9.91 3.35 3.94
N ILE A 180 10.40 2.50 3.08
CA ILE A 180 10.76 2.79 1.70
C ILE A 180 9.84 1.97 0.81
N GLY A 181 9.22 2.61 -0.17
CA GLY A 181 8.30 1.98 -1.12
C GLY A 181 8.77 2.17 -2.55
N PHE A 182 8.59 1.14 -3.35
CA PHE A 182 8.84 1.17 -4.78
C PHE A 182 7.53 1.37 -5.55
N SER A 183 7.64 1.92 -6.73
CA SER A 183 6.56 2.01 -7.71
C SER A 183 7.02 1.44 -9.05
N PRO A 184 6.10 1.13 -9.98
CA PRO A 184 6.47 0.68 -11.31
C PRO A 184 7.36 1.66 -12.09
N PHE A 185 7.35 2.94 -11.70
CA PHE A 185 8.10 4.00 -12.38
C PHE A 185 9.57 4.09 -11.96
N HIS A 186 9.95 3.52 -10.82
CA HIS A 186 11.35 3.50 -10.38
C HIS A 186 12.18 2.58 -11.27
N THR A 187 13.40 3.03 -11.56
CA THR A 187 14.40 2.33 -12.38
C THR A 187 15.49 1.73 -11.50
N ASN A 188 16.40 0.96 -12.09
CA ASN A 188 17.58 0.48 -11.38
C ASN A 188 18.52 1.62 -10.96
N GLU A 189 18.56 2.71 -11.71
CA GLU A 189 19.32 3.92 -11.36
C GLU A 189 18.79 4.56 -10.08
N ASP A 190 17.45 4.57 -9.90
CA ASP A 190 16.83 5.05 -8.66
C ASP A 190 17.18 4.14 -7.46
N LEU A 191 17.24 2.83 -7.66
CA LEU A 191 17.68 1.89 -6.61
C LEU A 191 19.14 2.10 -6.23
N GLU A 192 20.02 2.34 -7.20
CA GLU A 192 21.43 2.65 -6.95
C GLU A 192 21.60 3.99 -6.22
N LEU A 193 20.82 5.00 -6.60
CA LEU A 193 20.80 6.28 -5.91
C LEU A 193 20.41 6.11 -4.45
N LEU A 194 19.31 5.37 -4.21
CA LEU A 194 18.84 5.05 -2.86
C LEU A 194 19.90 4.29 -2.06
N ALA A 195 20.57 3.31 -2.68
CA ALA A 195 21.61 2.52 -2.03
C ALA A 195 22.78 3.39 -1.55
N ARG A 196 23.25 4.31 -2.41
CA ARG A 196 24.33 5.27 -2.07
C ARG A 196 23.90 6.23 -0.96
N ALA A 197 22.69 6.77 -1.04
CA ALA A 197 22.15 7.66 -0.02
C ALA A 197 22.01 6.98 1.34
N LEU A 198 21.52 5.73 1.35
CA LEU A 198 21.42 4.94 2.58
C LEU A 198 22.80 4.62 3.16
N ASP A 199 23.79 4.28 2.32
CA ASP A 199 25.16 4.03 2.78
C ASP A 199 25.78 5.28 3.44
N ASP A 200 25.48 6.46 2.92
CA ASP A 200 25.95 7.73 3.49
C ASP A 200 25.24 8.07 4.82
N VAL A 201 23.92 7.99 4.83
CA VAL A 201 23.10 8.38 5.99
C VAL A 201 23.21 7.40 7.15
N LEU A 202 23.48 6.11 6.89
CA LEU A 202 23.50 5.05 7.90
C LEU A 202 24.90 4.74 8.46
N ARG A 203 25.94 5.47 8.03
CA ARG A 203 27.29 5.44 8.65
C ARG A 203 27.23 6.17 10.01
#